data_3cbd31219a9adda8f00cd964fc364a43
#
_entry.id   3cbd31219a9adda8f00cd964fc364a43
#
_cell.length_a   1.000
_cell.length_b   1.000
_cell.length_c   1.000
_cell.angle_alpha   90.00
_cell.angle_beta   90.00
_cell.angle_gamma   90.00
#
_symmetry.space_group_name_H-M   'P 1'
#
loop_
_entity.id
_entity.type
_entity.pdbx_description
1 polymer ?
#
loop_
_entity_poly.entity_id
_entity_poly.type
_entity_poly.pdbx_seq_one_letter_code
_entity_poly.pdbx_strand_id
1 'polypeptide(L)'
;VRSSAAADVYERQAPTTEHPGGSPLNVAVGLARLGRRTQLATRFADDDHGRIVRDHIESNGIQLCPCSDEALTTATATARLASDGQASYHFDLTWDLPRLDISDETIVVHTGSIASWTAPGRDHVRDVMDRAKEQATVTYDPNVRPDLLDDPESARLLIENCVSRADVVKASDEDLHWLHPGDDLRTIARHWLDLGPSLVVITCGGSGILALTDRGLSLSIPSHPAKVVDTVGAGDSFMSGLLDGLWSAELLGVEHRDDLAAVDEATLRRILTRCAHIGAITVSRAGANPPTLADLGEDARN
;
A
#
# COMPACT_ATOMS: atom_id res chain seq x y z
N VAL A 1 5.88 -11.73 2.58
CA VAL A 1 5.74 -10.27 2.46
C VAL A 1 6.06 -9.65 3.79
N ARG A 2 6.88 -8.63 3.81
CA ARG A 2 7.03 -7.75 4.95
C ARG A 2 6.47 -6.38 4.58
N SER A 3 5.61 -5.84 5.44
CA SER A 3 5.04 -4.51 5.31
C SER A 3 5.44 -3.67 6.51
N SER A 4 5.78 -2.40 6.31
CA SER A 4 6.04 -1.46 7.39
C SER A 4 4.94 -0.40 7.43
N ALA A 5 4.28 -0.26 8.57
CA ALA A 5 3.14 0.63 8.75
C ALA A 5 3.20 1.38 10.08
N ALA A 6 2.77 2.63 10.07
CA ALA A 6 2.07 3.16 11.21
C ALA A 6 0.67 2.54 11.20
N ALA A 7 0.27 1.92 12.30
CA ALA A 7 -1.10 1.44 12.47
C ALA A 7 -1.91 2.57 13.11
N ASP A 8 -3.02 2.92 12.50
CA ASP A 8 -3.89 4.01 12.95
C ASP A 8 -5.24 3.48 13.38
N VAL A 9 -5.87 4.12 14.34
CA VAL A 9 -7.26 3.89 14.72
C VAL A 9 -8.10 5.06 14.24
N TYR A 10 -9.13 4.79 13.43
CA TYR A 10 -10.06 5.81 12.94
C TYR A 10 -11.25 5.95 13.88
N GLU A 11 -11.47 7.15 14.40
CA GLU A 11 -12.66 7.51 15.18
C GLU A 11 -13.67 8.29 14.34
N ARG A 12 -14.93 7.82 14.31
CA ARG A 12 -16.06 8.57 13.72
C ARG A 12 -16.98 9.08 14.83
N GLN A 13 -17.45 10.32 14.71
CA GLN A 13 -18.38 10.88 15.71
C GLN A 13 -19.76 10.22 15.69
N ALA A 14 -20.19 9.78 16.86
CA ALA A 14 -21.45 9.36 17.46
C ALA A 14 -22.21 8.17 16.81
N PRO A 15 -22.13 6.98 17.39
CA PRO A 15 -21.15 6.57 18.41
C PRO A 15 -19.77 6.42 17.83
N THR A 16 -18.73 6.75 18.59
CA THR A 16 -17.33 6.60 18.20
C THR A 16 -17.07 5.13 17.86
N THR A 17 -16.78 4.82 16.60
CA THR A 17 -16.37 3.50 16.19
C THR A 17 -14.89 3.54 15.87
N GLU A 18 -14.12 2.73 16.57
CA GLU A 18 -12.69 2.58 16.39
C GLU A 18 -12.43 1.46 15.37
N HIS A 19 -11.54 1.71 14.43
CA HIS A 19 -11.14 0.73 13.43
C HIS A 19 -9.63 0.70 13.30
N PRO A 20 -9.01 -0.49 13.28
CA PRO A 20 -7.58 -0.58 12.96
C PRO A 20 -7.36 -0.13 11.52
N GLY A 21 -6.26 0.58 11.26
CA GLY A 21 -5.95 1.13 9.95
C GLY A 21 -4.45 1.32 9.72
N GLY A 22 -4.13 2.01 8.65
CA GLY A 22 -2.77 2.20 8.16
C GLY A 22 -2.53 1.42 6.88
N SER A 23 -2.09 2.14 5.82
CA SER A 23 -2.01 1.55 4.46
C SER A 23 -1.24 0.23 4.42
N PRO A 24 0.01 0.11 4.93
CA PRO A 24 0.72 -1.15 4.89
C PRO A 24 0.09 -2.26 5.78
N LEU A 25 -0.63 -1.93 6.85
CA LEU A 25 -1.42 -2.91 7.61
C LEU A 25 -2.56 -3.45 6.75
N ASN A 26 -3.29 -2.57 6.05
CA ASN A 26 -4.37 -2.97 5.16
C ASN A 26 -3.87 -3.85 4.00
N VAL A 27 -2.69 -3.54 3.44
CA VAL A 27 -2.03 -4.38 2.42
C VAL A 27 -1.67 -5.75 3.01
N ALA A 28 -1.13 -5.80 4.23
CA ALA A 28 -0.80 -7.05 4.91
C ALA A 28 -2.04 -7.92 5.15
N VAL A 29 -3.15 -7.31 5.58
CA VAL A 29 -4.46 -7.99 5.75
C VAL A 29 -4.96 -8.54 4.41
N GLY A 30 -4.91 -7.73 3.34
CA GLY A 30 -5.31 -8.18 2.02
C GLY A 30 -4.51 -9.39 1.55
N LEU A 31 -3.20 -9.37 1.70
CA LEU A 31 -2.32 -10.49 1.33
C LEU A 31 -2.58 -11.75 2.17
N ALA A 32 -2.75 -11.60 3.48
CA ALA A 32 -3.08 -12.72 4.36
C ALA A 32 -4.41 -13.38 3.97
N ARG A 33 -5.45 -12.58 3.65
CA ARG A 33 -6.75 -13.05 3.16
C ARG A 33 -6.70 -13.71 1.78
N LEU A 34 -5.69 -13.35 0.97
CA LEU A 34 -5.36 -14.02 -0.30
C LEU A 34 -4.44 -15.24 -0.09
N GLY A 35 -4.22 -15.67 1.16
CA GLY A 35 -3.48 -16.88 1.50
C GLY A 35 -1.96 -16.73 1.48
N ARG A 36 -1.43 -15.51 1.45
CA ARG A 36 0.03 -15.27 1.48
C ARG A 36 0.55 -15.19 2.91
N ARG A 37 1.69 -15.84 3.16
CA ARG A 37 2.40 -15.73 4.45
C ARG A 37 2.96 -14.31 4.57
N THR A 38 2.46 -13.57 5.56
CA THR A 38 2.71 -12.13 5.71
C THR A 38 3.30 -11.83 7.07
N GLN A 39 4.31 -10.97 7.11
CA GLN A 39 4.86 -10.37 8.32
C GLN A 39 4.68 -8.86 8.27
N LEU A 40 4.34 -8.26 9.40
CA LEU A 40 4.15 -6.82 9.54
C LEU A 40 5.16 -6.23 10.51
N ALA A 41 5.91 -5.24 10.06
CA ALA A 41 6.70 -4.37 10.90
C ALA A 41 5.93 -3.06 11.11
N THR A 42 5.60 -2.74 12.35
CA THR A 42 4.79 -1.57 12.71
C THR A 42 5.19 -1.04 14.09
N ARG A 43 4.50 -0.03 14.61
CA ARG A 43 4.69 0.49 15.98
C ARG A 43 3.34 0.79 16.60
N PHE A 44 3.03 0.10 17.70
CA PHE A 44 1.88 0.37 18.56
C PHE A 44 2.23 0.00 20.01
N ALA A 45 1.43 0.47 20.96
CA ALA A 45 1.64 0.26 22.39
C ALA A 45 0.74 -0.87 22.94
N ASP A 46 0.96 -1.25 24.19
CA ASP A 46 0.03 -2.08 24.96
C ASP A 46 -1.03 -1.21 25.66
N ASP A 47 -1.79 -0.45 24.84
CA ASP A 47 -2.93 0.37 25.26
C ASP A 47 -4.23 -0.14 24.61
N ASP A 48 -5.36 0.55 24.83
CA ASP A 48 -6.66 0.12 24.31
C ASP A 48 -6.67 0.07 22.77
N HIS A 49 -6.08 1.08 22.11
CA HIS A 49 -5.96 1.13 20.65
C HIS A 49 -5.00 0.04 20.13
N GLY A 50 -3.88 -0.19 20.83
CA GLY A 50 -2.94 -1.24 20.46
C GLY A 50 -3.53 -2.63 20.56
N ARG A 51 -4.44 -2.88 21.52
CA ARG A 51 -5.19 -4.14 21.57
C ARG A 51 -6.07 -4.35 20.34
N ILE A 52 -6.78 -3.32 19.87
CA ILE A 52 -7.58 -3.37 18.64
C ILE A 52 -6.70 -3.73 17.44
N VAL A 53 -5.53 -3.10 17.32
CA VAL A 53 -4.55 -3.36 16.25
C VAL A 53 -4.04 -4.81 16.34
N ARG A 54 -3.65 -5.28 17.53
CA ARG A 54 -3.15 -6.63 17.78
C ARG A 54 -4.19 -7.69 17.39
N ASP A 55 -5.42 -7.55 17.90
CA ASP A 55 -6.51 -8.47 17.62
C ASP A 55 -6.79 -8.57 16.11
N HIS A 56 -6.71 -7.44 15.41
CA HIS A 56 -6.88 -7.40 13.97
C HIS A 56 -5.75 -8.13 13.21
N ILE A 57 -4.51 -7.96 13.62
CA ILE A 57 -3.33 -8.62 13.06
C ILE A 57 -3.43 -10.13 13.28
N GLU A 58 -3.70 -10.56 14.53
CA GLU A 58 -3.77 -11.96 14.91
C GLU A 58 -4.95 -12.69 14.24
N SER A 59 -6.13 -12.04 14.19
CA SER A 59 -7.32 -12.62 13.54
C SER A 59 -7.17 -12.84 12.03
N ASN A 60 -6.24 -12.12 11.39
CA ASN A 60 -5.90 -12.33 9.98
C ASN A 60 -4.64 -13.21 9.80
N GLY A 61 -4.07 -13.79 10.86
CA GLY A 61 -2.93 -14.69 10.77
C GLY A 61 -1.62 -14.03 10.34
N ILE A 62 -1.49 -12.72 10.55
CA ILE A 62 -0.29 -11.94 10.23
C ILE A 62 0.72 -12.08 11.35
N GLN A 63 1.98 -12.31 11.02
CA GLN A 63 3.06 -12.36 12.01
C GLN A 63 3.64 -10.96 12.24
N LEU A 64 3.76 -10.55 13.51
CA LEU A 64 4.46 -9.31 13.86
C LEU A 64 5.98 -9.51 13.79
N CYS A 65 6.66 -8.51 13.26
CA CYS A 65 8.10 -8.39 13.43
C CYS A 65 8.44 -8.02 14.89
N PRO A 66 9.61 -8.43 15.39
CA PRO A 66 10.06 -8.06 16.75
C PRO A 66 9.99 -6.55 16.99
N CYS A 67 9.69 -6.16 18.21
CA CYS A 67 9.59 -4.78 18.70
C CYS A 67 8.47 -3.93 18.05
N SER A 68 7.57 -4.51 17.27
CA SER A 68 6.45 -3.79 16.67
C SER A 68 5.44 -3.28 17.69
N ASP A 69 5.31 -3.94 18.84
CA ASP A 69 4.35 -3.68 19.91
C ASP A 69 4.99 -3.02 21.16
N GLU A 70 6.12 -2.35 20.98
CA GLU A 70 6.89 -1.71 22.05
C GLU A 70 6.88 -0.17 21.97
N ALA A 71 5.88 0.43 21.32
CA ALA A 71 5.71 1.88 21.34
C ALA A 71 5.24 2.38 22.71
N LEU A 72 5.43 3.66 22.99
CA LEU A 72 4.91 4.29 24.22
C LEU A 72 3.40 4.55 24.12
N THR A 73 2.92 4.89 22.92
CA THR A 73 1.51 5.16 22.60
C THR A 73 1.21 4.60 21.23
N THR A 74 -0.04 4.16 21.00
CA THR A 74 -0.51 3.77 19.68
C THR A 74 -0.90 5.03 18.90
N ALA A 75 -0.40 5.16 17.67
CA ALA A 75 -0.76 6.26 16.79
C ALA A 75 -2.27 6.24 16.46
N THR A 76 -2.89 7.41 16.41
CA THR A 76 -4.32 7.55 16.10
C THR A 76 -4.57 8.59 15.04
N ALA A 77 -5.60 8.36 14.21
CA ALA A 77 -6.16 9.32 13.28
C ALA A 77 -7.65 9.50 13.61
N THR A 78 -8.03 10.69 14.07
CA THR A 78 -9.42 11.01 14.41
C THR A 78 -10.08 11.77 13.27
N ALA A 79 -11.10 11.18 12.64
CA ALA A 79 -11.92 11.84 11.66
C ALA A 79 -13.10 12.57 12.36
N ARG A 80 -13.22 13.86 12.16
CA ARG A 80 -14.37 14.67 12.61
C ARG A 80 -15.19 15.11 11.41
N LEU A 81 -16.45 14.71 11.37
CA LEU A 81 -17.38 15.19 10.36
C LEU A 81 -17.98 16.51 10.84
N ALA A 82 -17.80 17.59 10.06
CA ALA A 82 -18.49 18.84 10.27
C ALA A 82 -19.97 18.72 9.85
N SER A 83 -20.80 19.68 10.27
CA SER A 83 -22.24 19.71 9.96
C SER A 83 -22.56 19.82 8.46
N ASP A 84 -21.60 20.25 7.65
CA ASP A 84 -21.66 20.33 6.19
C ASP A 84 -21.20 19.04 5.49
N GLY A 85 -20.80 17.99 6.26
CA GLY A 85 -20.34 16.72 5.76
C GLY A 85 -18.85 16.66 5.40
N GLN A 86 -18.10 17.77 5.59
CA GLN A 86 -16.65 17.74 5.42
C GLN A 86 -15.98 17.00 6.57
N ALA A 87 -15.04 16.11 6.24
CA ALA A 87 -14.20 15.42 7.22
C ALA A 87 -12.93 16.23 7.46
N SER A 88 -12.61 16.50 8.72
CA SER A 88 -11.28 16.95 9.15
C SER A 88 -10.59 15.84 9.90
N TYR A 89 -9.30 15.67 9.65
CA TYR A 89 -8.51 14.65 10.31
C TYR A 89 -7.55 15.29 11.30
N HIS A 90 -7.48 14.70 12.48
CA HIS A 90 -6.46 15.02 13.48
C HIS A 90 -5.61 13.78 13.69
N PHE A 91 -4.29 13.93 13.53
CA PHE A 91 -3.34 12.84 13.64
C PHE A 91 -2.50 13.03 14.89
N ASP A 92 -2.47 12.02 15.75
CA ASP A 92 -1.49 11.88 16.83
C ASP A 92 -0.52 10.76 16.43
N LEU A 93 0.57 11.17 15.79
CA LEU A 93 1.50 10.26 15.13
C LEU A 93 2.86 10.30 15.81
N THR A 94 3.29 9.17 16.33
CA THR A 94 4.68 8.89 16.63
C THR A 94 5.12 7.71 15.78
N TRP A 95 6.07 7.94 14.88
CA TRP A 95 6.57 6.91 13.98
C TRP A 95 8.08 6.75 14.12
N ASP A 96 8.47 5.61 14.66
CA ASP A 96 9.85 5.17 14.79
C ASP A 96 9.90 3.66 14.53
N LEU A 97 10.46 3.26 13.41
CA LEU A 97 10.59 1.85 13.05
C LEU A 97 11.89 1.30 13.66
N PRO A 98 11.85 0.22 14.45
CA PRO A 98 13.07 -0.42 14.92
C PRO A 98 13.86 -1.01 13.76
N ARG A 99 15.16 -1.25 13.98
CA ARG A 99 15.96 -1.95 12.98
C ARG A 99 15.40 -3.35 12.77
N LEU A 100 15.12 -3.70 11.52
CA LEU A 100 14.56 -4.98 11.12
C LEU A 100 15.62 -5.85 10.46
N ASP A 101 15.67 -7.12 10.82
CA ASP A 101 16.39 -8.12 10.05
C ASP A 101 15.48 -8.69 8.96
N ILE A 102 15.95 -8.71 7.73
CA ILE A 102 15.22 -9.25 6.59
C ILE A 102 15.66 -10.71 6.42
N SER A 103 14.70 -11.64 6.54
CA SER A 103 14.97 -13.07 6.37
C SER A 103 15.29 -13.41 4.92
N ASP A 104 16.16 -14.37 4.69
CA ASP A 104 16.49 -14.89 3.35
C ASP A 104 15.27 -15.50 2.61
N GLU A 105 14.22 -15.89 3.35
CA GLU A 105 12.95 -16.35 2.77
C GLU A 105 12.04 -15.20 2.30
N THR A 106 12.43 -13.93 2.49
CA THR A 106 11.62 -12.78 2.10
C THR A 106 11.76 -12.53 0.60
N ILE A 107 10.68 -12.71 -0.16
CA ILE A 107 10.67 -12.49 -1.61
C ILE A 107 10.20 -11.08 -1.99
N VAL A 108 9.45 -10.40 -1.12
CA VAL A 108 8.99 -9.03 -1.37
C VAL A 108 8.89 -8.23 -0.08
N VAL A 109 9.32 -6.98 -0.14
CA VAL A 109 9.13 -5.98 0.91
C VAL A 109 8.24 -4.88 0.35
N HIS A 110 7.15 -4.57 1.07
CA HIS A 110 6.25 -3.48 0.73
C HIS A 110 6.28 -2.39 1.80
N THR A 111 6.30 -1.14 1.36
CA THR A 111 6.15 0.03 2.24
C THR A 111 5.39 1.16 1.54
N GLY A 112 4.96 2.13 2.31
CA GLY A 112 4.29 3.30 1.74
C GLY A 112 3.64 4.20 2.79
N SER A 113 2.88 5.19 2.30
CA SER A 113 2.16 6.15 3.11
C SER A 113 3.06 6.85 4.13
N ILE A 114 2.50 7.30 5.24
CA ILE A 114 3.18 8.06 6.31
C ILE A 114 4.48 7.39 6.80
N ALA A 115 4.55 6.07 6.76
CA ALA A 115 5.73 5.32 7.18
C ALA A 115 6.99 5.67 6.37
N SER A 116 6.82 6.01 5.10
CA SER A 116 7.93 6.23 4.16
C SER A 116 8.49 7.66 4.15
N TRP A 117 7.73 8.63 4.69
CA TRP A 117 8.13 10.04 4.67
C TRP A 117 8.07 10.75 6.03
N THR A 118 7.50 10.12 7.09
CA THR A 118 7.46 10.70 8.44
C THR A 118 8.74 10.38 9.22
N ALA A 119 9.40 11.44 9.71
CA ALA A 119 10.57 11.32 10.58
C ALA A 119 10.15 10.93 12.01
N PRO A 120 11.02 10.22 12.79
CA PRO A 120 12.34 9.69 12.39
C PRO A 120 12.26 8.36 11.61
N GLY A 121 11.15 7.65 11.66
CA GLY A 121 11.02 6.26 11.16
C GLY A 121 11.29 6.11 9.66
N ARG A 122 11.07 7.17 8.84
CA ARG A 122 11.36 7.14 7.39
C ARG A 122 12.80 6.75 7.05
N ASP A 123 13.77 7.10 7.90
CA ASP A 123 15.18 6.81 7.62
C ASP A 123 15.46 5.31 7.82
N HIS A 124 14.83 4.69 8.81
CA HIS A 124 14.85 3.24 9.00
C HIS A 124 14.10 2.50 7.88
N VAL A 125 12.97 3.04 7.40
CA VAL A 125 12.24 2.49 6.24
C VAL A 125 13.13 2.48 5.00
N ARG A 126 13.86 3.55 4.73
CA ARG A 126 14.79 3.64 3.60
C ARG A 126 15.93 2.63 3.72
N ASP A 127 16.52 2.48 4.92
CA ASP A 127 17.54 1.46 5.20
C ASP A 127 16.98 0.04 4.93
N VAL A 128 15.74 -0.24 5.32
CA VAL A 128 15.08 -1.51 5.02
C VAL A 128 14.89 -1.69 3.51
N MET A 129 14.45 -0.66 2.77
CA MET A 129 14.32 -0.73 1.32
C MET A 129 15.67 -1.02 0.63
N ASP A 130 16.73 -0.30 1.03
CA ASP A 130 18.07 -0.47 0.46
C ASP A 130 18.60 -1.90 0.70
N ARG A 131 18.48 -2.44 1.91
CA ARG A 131 18.89 -3.81 2.22
C ARG A 131 17.98 -4.86 1.57
N ALA A 132 16.68 -4.62 1.49
CA ALA A 132 15.74 -5.52 0.84
C ALA A 132 16.04 -5.66 -0.65
N LYS A 133 16.50 -4.59 -1.30
CA LYS A 133 16.83 -4.61 -2.73
C LYS A 133 17.95 -5.60 -3.09
N GLU A 134 18.74 -6.05 -2.13
CA GLU A 134 19.80 -7.05 -2.35
C GLU A 134 19.26 -8.49 -2.48
N GLN A 135 18.05 -8.76 -1.92
CA GLN A 135 17.55 -10.15 -1.82
C GLN A 135 16.06 -10.33 -2.12
N ALA A 136 15.31 -9.25 -2.32
CA ALA A 136 13.86 -9.27 -2.51
C ALA A 136 13.40 -8.20 -3.50
N THR A 137 12.20 -8.34 -4.02
CA THR A 137 11.52 -7.25 -4.73
C THR A 137 11.08 -6.19 -3.74
N VAL A 138 11.33 -4.92 -4.02
CA VAL A 138 10.85 -3.78 -3.22
C VAL A 138 9.67 -3.14 -3.91
N THR A 139 8.57 -2.95 -3.18
CA THR A 139 7.36 -2.32 -3.71
C THR A 139 6.93 -1.13 -2.85
N TYR A 140 6.39 -0.11 -3.49
CA TYR A 140 6.09 1.17 -2.87
C TYR A 140 4.73 1.73 -3.30
N ASP A 141 3.98 2.26 -2.32
CA ASP A 141 2.76 3.04 -2.54
C ASP A 141 2.86 4.35 -1.74
N PRO A 142 3.05 5.53 -2.37
CA PRO A 142 3.17 6.79 -1.64
C PRO A 142 1.93 7.10 -0.80
N ASN A 143 0.74 6.76 -1.29
CA ASN A 143 -0.54 6.96 -0.63
C ASN A 143 -0.54 8.29 0.15
N VAL A 144 -0.42 9.38 -0.61
CA VAL A 144 -0.14 10.74 -0.12
C VAL A 144 -1.21 11.23 0.85
N ARG A 145 -0.77 11.94 1.87
CA ARG A 145 -1.66 12.64 2.82
C ARG A 145 -1.29 14.11 2.83
N PRO A 146 -1.91 14.94 1.99
CA PRO A 146 -1.62 16.37 1.89
C PRO A 146 -1.64 17.10 3.25
N ASP A 147 -2.57 16.74 4.13
CA ASP A 147 -2.71 17.35 5.46
C ASP A 147 -1.50 17.13 6.40
N LEU A 148 -0.62 16.19 6.06
CA LEU A 148 0.58 15.84 6.83
C LEU A 148 1.89 16.24 6.12
N LEU A 149 1.80 16.90 4.98
CA LEU A 149 2.94 17.31 4.15
C LEU A 149 2.89 18.84 3.96
N ASP A 150 4.05 19.50 4.05
CA ASP A 150 4.13 20.94 4.01
C ASP A 150 3.74 21.50 2.63
N ASP A 151 4.33 20.93 1.58
CA ASP A 151 4.10 21.35 0.21
C ASP A 151 4.41 20.22 -0.80
N PRO A 152 3.86 20.28 -2.02
CA PRO A 152 4.07 19.25 -3.05
C PRO A 152 5.54 19.07 -3.47
N GLU A 153 6.35 20.13 -3.51
CA GLU A 153 7.73 20.07 -3.99
C GLU A 153 8.62 19.31 -2.99
N SER A 154 8.54 19.67 -1.71
CA SER A 154 9.27 18.96 -0.64
C SER A 154 8.80 17.51 -0.51
N ALA A 155 7.48 17.26 -0.60
CA ALA A 155 6.90 15.94 -0.56
C ALA A 155 7.37 15.06 -1.73
N ARG A 156 7.42 15.62 -2.95
CA ARG A 156 7.91 14.93 -4.15
C ARG A 156 9.33 14.41 -3.95
N LEU A 157 10.24 15.23 -3.42
CA LEU A 157 11.62 14.81 -3.16
C LEU A 157 11.69 13.62 -2.19
N LEU A 158 10.86 13.62 -1.13
CA LEU A 158 10.79 12.52 -0.17
C LEU A 158 10.24 11.25 -0.80
N ILE A 159 9.22 11.36 -1.62
CA ILE A 159 8.52 10.25 -2.28
C ILE A 159 9.38 9.66 -3.41
N GLU A 160 9.94 10.49 -4.28
CA GLU A 160 10.82 10.05 -5.37
C GLU A 160 12.10 9.39 -4.86
N ASN A 161 12.56 9.77 -3.68
CA ASN A 161 13.64 9.07 -2.98
C ASN A 161 13.27 7.61 -2.63
N CYS A 162 12.00 7.32 -2.33
CA CYS A 162 11.51 5.95 -2.14
C CYS A 162 11.21 5.28 -3.49
N VAL A 163 10.67 6.01 -4.47
CA VAL A 163 10.46 5.50 -5.83
C VAL A 163 11.75 4.93 -6.41
N SER A 164 12.88 5.63 -6.28
CA SER A 164 14.18 5.16 -6.80
C SER A 164 14.70 3.87 -6.15
N ARG A 165 14.16 3.48 -5.01
CA ARG A 165 14.49 2.24 -4.28
C ARG A 165 13.55 1.09 -4.59
N ALA A 166 12.42 1.37 -5.23
CA ALA A 166 11.41 0.36 -5.53
C ALA A 166 11.64 -0.30 -6.90
N ASP A 167 11.19 -1.53 -7.04
CA ASP A 167 11.09 -2.27 -8.29
C ASP A 167 9.68 -2.12 -8.90
N VAL A 168 8.66 -1.98 -8.04
CA VAL A 168 7.27 -1.75 -8.43
C VAL A 168 6.71 -0.58 -7.62
N VAL A 169 6.11 0.38 -8.31
CA VAL A 169 5.41 1.50 -7.67
C VAL A 169 3.94 1.51 -8.09
N LYS A 170 3.04 1.64 -7.10
CA LYS A 170 1.63 1.95 -7.35
C LYS A 170 1.30 3.30 -6.71
N ALA A 171 0.56 4.14 -7.40
CA ALA A 171 0.04 5.39 -6.87
C ALA A 171 -1.39 5.63 -7.35
N SER A 172 -2.13 6.54 -6.72
CA SER A 172 -3.39 7.04 -7.27
C SER A 172 -3.15 8.23 -8.19
N ASP A 173 -4.08 8.51 -9.08
CA ASP A 173 -4.09 9.74 -9.88
C ASP A 173 -4.20 10.99 -9.00
N GLU A 174 -4.91 10.91 -7.89
CA GLU A 174 -5.02 11.97 -6.89
C GLU A 174 -3.65 12.29 -6.26
N ASP A 175 -2.88 11.26 -5.86
CA ASP A 175 -1.51 11.42 -5.36
C ASP A 175 -0.63 12.15 -6.38
N LEU A 176 -0.68 11.70 -7.63
CA LEU A 176 0.17 12.23 -8.69
C LEU A 176 -0.20 13.65 -9.10
N HIS A 177 -1.50 13.97 -9.18
CA HIS A 177 -1.94 15.32 -9.47
C HIS A 177 -1.56 16.32 -8.37
N TRP A 178 -1.52 15.86 -7.10
CA TRP A 178 -1.06 16.68 -6.00
C TRP A 178 0.46 16.89 -6.03
N LEU A 179 1.24 15.83 -6.31
CA LEU A 179 2.72 15.89 -6.36
C LEU A 179 3.24 16.63 -7.60
N HIS A 180 2.54 16.51 -8.73
CA HIS A 180 2.92 17.06 -10.04
C HIS A 180 1.76 17.83 -10.67
N PRO A 181 1.40 19.02 -10.13
CA PRO A 181 0.27 19.78 -10.62
C PRO A 181 0.46 20.19 -12.08
N GLY A 182 -0.49 19.78 -12.93
CA GLY A 182 -0.52 20.14 -14.35
C GLY A 182 0.17 19.17 -15.30
N ASP A 183 0.89 18.17 -14.80
CA ASP A 183 1.50 17.13 -15.62
C ASP A 183 0.51 16.01 -15.95
N ASP A 184 0.68 15.36 -17.09
CA ASP A 184 -0.11 14.19 -17.44
C ASP A 184 0.45 12.90 -16.78
N LEU A 185 -0.44 11.97 -16.44
CA LEU A 185 -0.09 10.76 -15.69
C LEU A 185 0.94 9.86 -16.40
N ARG A 186 0.95 9.85 -17.75
CA ARG A 186 1.92 9.04 -18.52
C ARG A 186 3.31 9.66 -18.46
N THR A 187 3.40 10.99 -18.45
CA THR A 187 4.66 11.72 -18.30
C THR A 187 5.24 11.47 -16.90
N ILE A 188 4.42 11.57 -15.85
CA ILE A 188 4.85 11.28 -14.49
C ILE A 188 5.29 9.81 -14.35
N ALA A 189 4.52 8.87 -14.89
CA ALA A 189 4.87 7.45 -14.83
C ALA A 189 6.21 7.14 -15.52
N ARG A 190 6.49 7.76 -16.68
CA ARG A 190 7.78 7.60 -17.36
C ARG A 190 8.92 8.19 -16.55
N HIS A 191 8.73 9.38 -15.99
CA HIS A 191 9.70 9.99 -15.09
C HIS A 191 10.03 9.06 -13.90
N TRP A 192 9.01 8.45 -13.29
CA TRP A 192 9.23 7.52 -12.19
C TRP A 192 9.92 6.22 -12.62
N LEU A 193 9.63 5.69 -13.82
CA LEU A 193 10.38 4.56 -14.39
C LEU A 193 11.86 4.89 -14.58
N ASP A 194 12.17 6.11 -15.03
CA ASP A 194 13.56 6.59 -15.20
C ASP A 194 14.31 6.70 -13.86
N LEU A 195 13.60 6.76 -12.71
CA LEU A 195 14.21 6.74 -11.38
C LEU A 195 14.63 5.35 -10.90
N GLY A 196 14.06 4.25 -11.48
CA GLY A 196 14.49 2.91 -11.13
C GLY A 196 13.47 1.77 -11.14
N PRO A 197 12.15 1.99 -10.94
CA PRO A 197 11.17 0.92 -11.00
C PRO A 197 11.06 0.28 -12.39
N SER A 198 10.80 -1.03 -12.43
CA SER A 198 10.46 -1.73 -13.69
C SER A 198 8.98 -1.62 -14.03
N LEU A 199 8.13 -1.35 -13.04
CA LEU A 199 6.67 -1.24 -13.21
C LEU A 199 6.11 -0.08 -12.39
N VAL A 200 5.37 0.81 -13.05
CA VAL A 200 4.55 1.86 -12.41
C VAL A 200 3.09 1.63 -12.76
N VAL A 201 2.23 1.55 -11.72
CA VAL A 201 0.78 1.34 -11.83
C VAL A 201 0.06 2.53 -11.21
N ILE A 202 -0.84 3.16 -11.97
CA ILE A 202 -1.64 4.29 -11.51
C ILE A 202 -3.11 3.87 -11.46
N THR A 203 -3.73 3.97 -10.30
CA THR A 203 -5.17 3.75 -10.12
C THR A 203 -5.90 5.07 -10.31
N CYS A 204 -6.93 5.10 -11.19
CA CYS A 204 -7.69 6.29 -11.53
C CYS A 204 -9.17 6.13 -11.11
N GLY A 205 -9.43 5.55 -9.97
CA GLY A 205 -10.77 5.31 -9.44
C GLY A 205 -11.71 4.67 -10.49
N GLY A 206 -12.85 5.30 -10.75
CA GLY A 206 -13.81 4.83 -11.75
C GLY A 206 -13.32 4.88 -13.20
N SER A 207 -12.22 5.57 -13.49
CA SER A 207 -11.61 5.64 -14.83
C SER A 207 -10.69 4.43 -15.12
N GLY A 208 -10.38 3.62 -14.12
CA GLY A 208 -9.62 2.38 -14.30
C GLY A 208 -8.15 2.48 -13.88
N ILE A 209 -7.27 1.86 -14.63
CA ILE A 209 -5.86 1.66 -14.28
C ILE A 209 -5.00 1.99 -15.49
N LEU A 210 -3.89 2.68 -15.25
CA LEU A 210 -2.81 2.88 -16.19
C LEU A 210 -1.56 2.18 -15.66
N ALA A 211 -0.90 1.38 -16.48
CA ALA A 211 0.36 0.73 -16.12
C ALA A 211 1.40 0.91 -17.21
N LEU A 212 2.63 1.22 -16.81
CA LEU A 212 3.78 1.36 -17.70
C LEU A 212 4.95 0.54 -17.16
N THR A 213 5.73 -0.05 -18.07
CA THR A 213 7.00 -0.70 -17.74
C THR A 213 8.18 0.06 -18.34
N ASP A 214 9.36 -0.12 -17.77
CA ASP A 214 10.65 0.42 -18.26
C ASP A 214 11.00 -0.05 -19.68
N ARG A 215 10.49 -1.23 -20.09
CA ARG A 215 10.65 -1.78 -21.46
C ARG A 215 9.59 -1.29 -22.44
N GLY A 216 8.78 -0.28 -22.06
CA GLY A 216 7.89 0.44 -22.98
C GLY A 216 6.49 -0.16 -23.13
N LEU A 217 6.12 -1.21 -22.39
CA LEU A 217 4.74 -1.67 -22.35
C LEU A 217 3.87 -0.59 -21.68
N SER A 218 2.71 -0.30 -22.26
CA SER A 218 1.74 0.65 -21.71
C SER A 218 0.34 0.11 -21.85
N LEU A 219 -0.32 -0.14 -20.70
CA LEU A 219 -1.65 -0.71 -20.61
C LEU A 219 -2.63 0.25 -19.96
N SER A 220 -3.87 0.24 -20.46
CA SER A 220 -5.02 0.82 -19.76
C SER A 220 -6.05 -0.28 -19.55
N ILE A 221 -6.51 -0.42 -18.32
CA ILE A 221 -7.49 -1.42 -17.90
C ILE A 221 -8.72 -0.67 -17.38
N PRO A 222 -9.93 -0.97 -17.83
CA PRO A 222 -11.13 -0.32 -17.30
C PRO A 222 -11.35 -0.72 -15.84
N SER A 223 -12.06 0.15 -15.09
CA SER A 223 -12.51 -0.20 -13.75
C SER A 223 -13.52 -1.36 -13.79
N HIS A 224 -13.56 -2.14 -12.72
CA HIS A 224 -14.62 -3.14 -12.56
C HIS A 224 -15.88 -2.48 -11.98
N PRO A 225 -17.08 -2.75 -12.54
CA PRO A 225 -18.32 -2.19 -12.01
C PRO A 225 -18.53 -2.54 -10.53
N ALA A 226 -18.86 -1.55 -9.71
CA ALA A 226 -19.13 -1.74 -8.28
C ALA A 226 -20.21 -0.78 -7.78
N LYS A 227 -20.98 -1.24 -6.77
CA LYS A 227 -21.81 -0.35 -5.96
C LYS A 227 -20.94 0.20 -4.83
N VAL A 228 -20.52 1.45 -4.95
CA VAL A 228 -19.65 2.07 -3.95
C VAL A 228 -20.43 2.30 -2.65
N VAL A 229 -19.91 1.74 -1.55
CA VAL A 229 -20.36 1.93 -0.17
C VAL A 229 -19.33 2.75 0.61
N ASP A 230 -18.04 2.41 0.47
CA ASP A 230 -16.92 3.08 1.11
C ASP A 230 -15.67 2.93 0.23
N THR A 231 -14.84 3.96 0.12
CA THR A 231 -13.60 3.92 -0.67
C THR A 231 -12.35 3.63 0.16
N VAL A 232 -12.50 3.57 1.49
CA VAL A 232 -11.38 3.31 2.41
C VAL A 232 -10.74 1.95 2.13
N GLY A 233 -9.42 1.92 1.99
CA GLY A 233 -8.64 0.71 1.75
C GLY A 233 -8.74 0.13 0.33
N ALA A 234 -9.42 0.81 -0.62
CA ALA A 234 -9.48 0.34 -2.01
C ALA A 234 -8.10 0.29 -2.67
N GLY A 235 -7.28 1.32 -2.48
CA GLY A 235 -5.89 1.37 -2.94
C GLY A 235 -5.02 0.30 -2.32
N ASP A 236 -5.20 0.04 -1.02
CA ASP A 236 -4.45 -0.98 -0.27
C ASP A 236 -4.84 -2.39 -0.73
N SER A 237 -6.14 -2.62 -0.95
CA SER A 237 -6.65 -3.89 -1.49
C SER A 237 -6.17 -4.13 -2.92
N PHE A 238 -6.14 -3.09 -3.75
CA PHE A 238 -5.55 -3.14 -5.07
C PHE A 238 -4.06 -3.53 -5.00
N MET A 239 -3.30 -2.90 -4.09
CA MET A 239 -1.87 -3.19 -3.90
C MET A 239 -1.66 -4.63 -3.44
N SER A 240 -2.48 -5.15 -2.50
CA SER A 240 -2.42 -6.55 -2.10
C SER A 240 -2.71 -7.52 -3.26
N GLY A 241 -3.68 -7.17 -4.12
CA GLY A 241 -3.99 -7.92 -5.34
C GLY A 241 -2.84 -7.89 -6.36
N LEU A 242 -2.16 -6.75 -6.51
CA LEU A 242 -1.00 -6.61 -7.39
C LEU A 242 0.15 -7.50 -6.92
N LEU A 243 0.48 -7.45 -5.63
CA LEU A 243 1.52 -8.30 -5.04
C LEU A 243 1.18 -9.79 -5.17
N ASP A 244 -0.07 -10.18 -4.89
CA ASP A 244 -0.51 -11.56 -5.02
C ASP A 244 -0.48 -12.05 -6.47
N GLY A 245 -0.86 -11.20 -7.44
CA GLY A 245 -0.81 -11.50 -8.86
C GLY A 245 0.61 -11.65 -9.39
N LEU A 246 1.52 -10.73 -9.02
CA LEU A 246 2.94 -10.82 -9.37
C LEU A 246 3.60 -12.05 -8.73
N TRP A 247 3.24 -12.37 -7.46
CA TRP A 247 3.70 -13.59 -6.80
C TRP A 247 3.26 -14.85 -7.55
N SER A 248 1.97 -14.94 -7.91
CA SER A 248 1.43 -16.09 -8.63
C SER A 248 2.02 -16.28 -10.02
N ALA A 249 2.51 -15.19 -10.62
CA ALA A 249 3.18 -15.20 -11.92
C ALA A 249 4.71 -15.40 -11.81
N GLU A 250 5.25 -15.67 -10.60
CA GLU A 250 6.68 -15.83 -10.34
C GLU A 250 7.52 -14.61 -10.78
N LEU A 251 6.98 -13.40 -10.57
CA LEU A 251 7.62 -12.13 -10.92
C LEU A 251 8.20 -11.38 -9.71
N LEU A 252 8.21 -12.01 -8.52
CA LEU A 252 8.77 -11.45 -7.28
C LEU A 252 9.96 -12.27 -6.80
N GLY A 253 10.91 -11.59 -6.20
CA GLY A 253 12.19 -12.11 -5.77
C GLY A 253 13.33 -11.48 -6.57
N VAL A 254 14.52 -11.40 -5.99
CA VAL A 254 15.67 -10.79 -6.66
C VAL A 254 16.03 -11.51 -7.96
N GLU A 255 15.84 -12.82 -7.99
CA GLU A 255 16.08 -13.70 -9.13
C GLU A 255 15.13 -13.46 -10.31
N HIS A 256 13.96 -12.85 -10.07
CA HIS A 256 12.92 -12.60 -11.06
C HIS A 256 12.81 -11.13 -11.51
N ARG A 257 13.79 -10.26 -11.18
CA ARG A 257 13.75 -8.85 -11.62
C ARG A 257 13.73 -8.67 -13.12
N ASP A 258 14.51 -9.48 -13.83
CA ASP A 258 14.54 -9.45 -15.30
C ASP A 258 13.21 -9.94 -15.90
N ASP A 259 12.56 -10.92 -15.27
CA ASP A 259 11.25 -11.43 -15.65
C ASP A 259 10.16 -10.37 -15.40
N LEU A 260 10.21 -9.68 -14.25
CA LEU A 260 9.33 -8.55 -13.93
C LEU A 260 9.46 -7.43 -14.98
N ALA A 261 10.69 -7.03 -15.30
CA ALA A 261 10.96 -6.02 -16.31
C ALA A 261 10.48 -6.44 -17.72
N ALA A 262 10.50 -7.75 -18.01
CA ALA A 262 10.09 -8.35 -19.27
C ALA A 262 8.64 -8.85 -19.28
N VAL A 263 7.84 -8.52 -18.27
CA VAL A 263 6.46 -9.02 -18.17
C VAL A 263 5.68 -8.73 -19.46
N ASP A 264 5.01 -9.77 -19.99
CA ASP A 264 4.22 -9.64 -21.19
C ASP A 264 2.85 -8.99 -20.94
N GLU A 265 2.25 -8.45 -22.02
CA GLU A 265 0.97 -7.76 -21.96
C GLU A 265 -0.15 -8.64 -21.40
N ALA A 266 -0.22 -9.91 -21.77
CA ALA A 266 -1.32 -10.79 -21.39
C ALA A 266 -1.27 -11.09 -19.88
N THR A 267 -0.08 -11.37 -19.35
CA THR A 267 0.17 -11.59 -17.93
C THR A 267 -0.16 -10.35 -17.11
N LEU A 268 0.38 -9.17 -17.49
CA LEU A 268 0.13 -7.94 -16.76
C LEU A 268 -1.36 -7.54 -16.82
N ARG A 269 -2.01 -7.70 -17.97
CA ARG A 269 -3.45 -7.45 -18.14
C ARG A 269 -4.29 -8.32 -17.21
N ARG A 270 -4.00 -9.62 -17.13
CA ARG A 270 -4.70 -10.56 -16.24
C ARG A 270 -4.54 -10.14 -14.77
N ILE A 271 -3.33 -9.81 -14.34
CA ILE A 271 -3.05 -9.34 -12.97
C ILE A 271 -3.86 -8.07 -12.66
N LEU A 272 -3.78 -7.05 -13.51
CA LEU A 272 -4.45 -5.76 -13.28
C LEU A 272 -5.98 -5.87 -13.33
N THR A 273 -6.52 -6.74 -14.18
CA THR A 273 -7.98 -7.01 -14.24
C THR A 273 -8.44 -7.63 -12.92
N ARG A 274 -7.67 -8.57 -12.36
CA ARG A 274 -7.95 -9.16 -11.05
C ARG A 274 -7.85 -8.12 -9.93
N CYS A 275 -6.86 -7.21 -9.99
CA CYS A 275 -6.75 -6.09 -9.05
C CYS A 275 -7.97 -5.16 -9.09
N ALA A 276 -8.48 -4.85 -10.29
CA ALA A 276 -9.71 -4.06 -10.45
C ALA A 276 -10.92 -4.73 -9.79
N HIS A 277 -11.05 -6.06 -9.91
CA HIS A 277 -12.10 -6.84 -9.25
C HIS A 277 -11.96 -6.82 -7.73
N ILE A 278 -10.75 -7.02 -7.20
CA ILE A 278 -10.46 -6.93 -5.75
C ILE A 278 -10.84 -5.54 -5.21
N GLY A 279 -10.44 -4.47 -5.90
CA GLY A 279 -10.81 -3.11 -5.54
C GLY A 279 -12.35 -2.90 -5.56
N ALA A 280 -13.04 -3.42 -6.56
CA ALA A 280 -14.49 -3.33 -6.69
C ALA A 280 -15.24 -4.02 -5.55
N ILE A 281 -14.77 -5.19 -5.10
CA ILE A 281 -15.33 -5.89 -3.93
C ILE A 281 -15.09 -5.05 -2.67
N THR A 282 -13.89 -4.49 -2.50
CA THR A 282 -13.55 -3.68 -1.32
C THR A 282 -14.43 -2.46 -1.21
N VAL A 283 -14.60 -1.68 -2.29
CA VAL A 283 -15.45 -0.46 -2.25
C VAL A 283 -16.93 -0.77 -2.06
N SER A 284 -17.38 -2.02 -2.24
CA SER A 284 -18.75 -2.44 -1.97
C SER A 284 -19.03 -2.78 -0.51
N ARG A 285 -18.02 -2.67 0.35
CA ARG A 285 -18.05 -2.99 1.79
C ARG A 285 -17.73 -1.74 2.61
N ALA A 286 -18.13 -1.74 3.89
CA ALA A 286 -17.75 -0.67 4.81
C ALA A 286 -16.32 -0.87 5.35
N GLY A 287 -15.54 0.21 5.41
CA GLY A 287 -14.16 0.23 5.90
C GLY A 287 -13.17 -0.50 5.00
N ALA A 288 -11.91 -0.59 5.43
CA ALA A 288 -10.84 -1.31 4.73
C ALA A 288 -11.03 -2.84 4.84
N ASN A 289 -11.95 -3.39 4.06
CA ASN A 289 -12.36 -4.79 4.14
C ASN A 289 -12.08 -5.55 2.83
N PRO A 290 -10.79 -5.91 2.56
CA PRO A 290 -10.40 -6.63 1.35
C PRO A 290 -11.04 -8.02 1.27
N PRO A 291 -11.27 -8.55 0.06
CA PRO A 291 -11.81 -9.88 -0.14
C PRO A 291 -10.86 -10.99 0.31
N THR A 292 -11.45 -12.13 0.65
CA THR A 292 -10.74 -13.41 0.78
C THR A 292 -10.65 -14.11 -0.58
N LEU A 293 -9.84 -15.18 -0.67
CA LEU A 293 -9.83 -16.05 -1.86
C LEU A 293 -11.23 -16.62 -2.20
N ALA A 294 -12.04 -16.89 -1.18
CA ALA A 294 -13.39 -17.42 -1.39
C ALA A 294 -14.32 -16.37 -2.04
N ASP A 295 -14.15 -15.09 -1.70
CA ASP A 295 -14.95 -13.99 -2.26
C ASP A 295 -14.68 -13.74 -3.76
N LEU A 296 -13.50 -14.13 -4.26
CA LEU A 296 -13.09 -13.87 -5.65
C LEU A 296 -13.70 -14.86 -6.66
N GLY A 297 -14.31 -15.95 -6.19
CA GLY A 297 -14.85 -17.01 -7.08
C GLY A 297 -13.76 -17.86 -7.74
N GLU A 298 -14.19 -18.87 -8.52
CA GLU A 298 -13.25 -19.81 -9.18
C GLU A 298 -12.51 -19.18 -10.36
N ASP A 299 -13.16 -18.27 -11.10
CA ASP A 299 -12.59 -17.64 -12.29
C ASP A 299 -11.45 -16.65 -11.98
N ALA A 300 -11.36 -16.17 -10.75
CA ALA A 300 -10.34 -15.20 -10.33
C ALA A 300 -9.17 -15.84 -9.57
N ARG A 301 -9.14 -17.18 -9.48
CA ARG A 301 -8.05 -17.92 -8.82
C ARG A 301 -6.90 -18.29 -9.76
N ASN A 302 -7.12 -18.15 -11.07
CA ASN A 302 -6.16 -18.45 -12.14
C ASN A 302 -5.59 -17.11 -12.70
#